data_13b06a91829bf0776e5aa6dff250d8cc
#
_entry.id   13b06a91829bf0776e5aa6dff250d8cc
#
_cell.length_a   1.000
_cell.length_b   1.000
_cell.length_c   1.000
_cell.angle_alpha   90.00
_cell.angle_beta   90.00
_cell.angle_gamma   90.00
#
_symmetry.space_group_name_H-M   'P 1'
#
loop_
_entity.id
_entity.type
_entity.pdbx_description
1 polymer ?
#
loop_
_entity_poly.entity_id
_entity_poly.type
_entity_poly.pdbx_seq_one_letter_code
_entity_poly.pdbx_strand_id
1 'polypeptide(L)'
;MTHTTGIFCMATTLVIANPHATTQSQDLTESDPKAAVAREAELLSKSRQLTFEGRRAGEGYFSADGSQIVFQSEREPGNPFFQIYIMDLETGDVEKVSPGHGKTTCAWIHPGGEKVLFASTQDDKDAIKKQRDEIALRESGKERRYSWDYDEHFEVYDYDRQSKNYKNLTNTRGYDAEGSWSPDGKLIAFTSNRCAYEGPLTDEERDNFEIDPAYLNDIYLMNADGSGSKRLTSVAGYDGGPFFSPDGNRICWRRFTPNGAIAEVWTMNVDGSDKRQITQLGAMSWAPFYHPSGDYLIFTTNRHGFANFELYIVAADGQSEPVRVTFTKGFDGLPVFTPDGMQLAWTTNRNISRQSQIFIADWDDERARTLLGLDSSNRLAQADADEVAAIADSALKQSVAGFEPEDIERHVDYLCRKELAGRLTGSRGEKLATAYVAAYLDGLGLEPAGDDRTWFQYFDFTSGVTLGKGNTFNSKDRKFEVNKDWRPLSFSGTGNFDAAAVVFAGYGMHTPKSDEHEEYDSYVHLDVKDKW
;
A
#
# COMPACT_ATOMS: atom_id res chain seq x y z
N MET A 1 -55.08 -3.11 -26.31
CA MET A 1 -54.86 -1.67 -26.23
C MET A 1 -54.39 -1.40 -24.81
N THR A 2 -53.12 -1.41 -24.59
CA THR A 2 -52.47 -1.21 -23.29
C THR A 2 -51.48 -0.05 -23.42
N HIS A 3 -51.78 1.04 -22.75
CA HIS A 3 -50.93 2.23 -22.70
C HIS A 3 -49.86 2.03 -21.61
N THR A 4 -48.62 2.04 -22.03
CA THR A 4 -47.46 2.14 -21.16
C THR A 4 -47.13 3.60 -20.92
N THR A 5 -47.25 4.07 -19.70
CA THR A 5 -46.90 5.43 -19.30
C THR A 5 -45.53 5.42 -18.66
N GLY A 6 -44.52 5.95 -19.34
CA GLY A 6 -43.20 6.18 -18.80
C GLY A 6 -43.20 7.43 -17.90
N ILE A 7 -42.73 7.33 -16.69
CA ILE A 7 -42.54 8.43 -15.78
C ILE A 7 -41.12 8.97 -15.96
N PHE A 8 -41.02 10.17 -16.54
CA PHE A 8 -39.84 11.00 -16.56
C PHE A 8 -39.80 11.80 -15.25
N CYS A 9 -38.82 11.54 -14.40
CA CYS A 9 -38.59 12.37 -13.22
C CYS A 9 -37.66 13.53 -13.62
N MET A 10 -38.22 14.72 -13.86
CA MET A 10 -37.45 15.97 -13.96
C MET A 10 -37.14 16.46 -12.55
N ALA A 11 -35.86 16.44 -12.17
CA ALA A 11 -35.40 17.16 -11.00
C ALA A 11 -35.36 18.66 -11.28
N THR A 12 -36.27 19.40 -10.67
CA THR A 12 -36.29 20.87 -10.71
C THR A 12 -35.25 21.38 -9.70
N THR A 13 -34.16 21.95 -10.21
CA THR A 13 -33.11 22.57 -9.40
C THR A 13 -33.60 23.91 -8.87
N LEU A 14 -33.81 24.01 -7.57
CA LEU A 14 -34.03 25.27 -6.88
C LEU A 14 -32.67 25.90 -6.56
N VAL A 15 -32.29 26.95 -7.30
CA VAL A 15 -31.05 27.71 -7.02
C VAL A 15 -31.36 28.70 -5.91
N ILE A 16 -30.86 28.40 -4.69
CA ILE A 16 -30.75 29.39 -3.62
C ILE A 16 -29.34 29.98 -3.72
N ALA A 17 -29.25 31.22 -4.15
CA ALA A 17 -28.01 31.97 -4.23
C ALA A 17 -27.47 32.24 -2.81
N ASN A 18 -26.32 31.69 -2.47
CA ASN A 18 -25.57 32.01 -1.27
C ASN A 18 -24.45 33.02 -1.64
N PRO A 19 -24.35 34.20 -1.01
CA PRO A 19 -23.45 35.29 -1.47
C PRO A 19 -21.98 35.15 -0.97
N HIS A 20 -21.47 33.94 -0.74
CA HIS A 20 -20.04 33.71 -0.49
C HIS A 20 -19.49 32.62 -1.42
N ALA A 21 -19.68 32.82 -2.74
CA ALA A 21 -18.90 32.08 -3.71
C ALA A 21 -17.50 32.72 -3.80
N THR A 22 -16.56 32.22 -3.03
CA THR A 22 -15.14 32.33 -3.38
C THR A 22 -14.97 31.69 -4.76
N THR A 23 -14.59 32.49 -5.71
CA THR A 23 -14.23 32.09 -7.08
C THR A 23 -13.11 31.04 -6.97
N GLN A 24 -13.47 29.76 -7.10
CA GLN A 24 -12.48 28.74 -7.42
C GLN A 24 -11.98 29.08 -8.83
N SER A 25 -10.75 29.56 -8.90
CA SER A 25 -10.00 29.59 -10.15
C SER A 25 -9.93 28.14 -10.63
N GLN A 26 -10.66 27.79 -11.71
CA GLN A 26 -10.44 26.56 -12.44
C GLN A 26 -9.00 26.59 -12.91
N ASP A 27 -8.20 25.72 -12.30
CA ASP A 27 -6.77 25.58 -12.59
C ASP A 27 -6.65 24.94 -13.98
N LEU A 28 -6.48 25.77 -15.00
CA LEU A 28 -6.28 25.37 -16.41
C LEU A 28 -5.04 24.49 -16.62
N THR A 29 -4.30 24.16 -15.55
CA THR A 29 -3.08 23.33 -15.55
C THR A 29 -3.35 21.83 -15.36
N GLU A 30 -4.58 21.39 -15.04
CA GLU A 30 -4.91 19.96 -14.83
C GLU A 30 -4.89 19.10 -16.10
N SER A 31 -4.78 19.70 -17.29
CA SER A 31 -4.76 18.97 -18.57
C SER A 31 -3.37 18.71 -19.13
N ASP A 32 -2.30 19.24 -18.54
CA ASP A 32 -0.93 19.03 -19.00
C ASP A 32 -0.30 17.80 -18.29
N PRO A 33 -0.03 16.68 -18.99
CA PRO A 33 0.59 15.50 -18.40
C PRO A 33 1.97 15.77 -17.78
N LYS A 34 2.71 16.77 -18.28
CA LYS A 34 4.02 17.13 -17.72
C LYS A 34 3.87 17.86 -16.39
N ALA A 35 2.86 18.71 -16.27
CA ALA A 35 2.55 19.40 -15.01
C ALA A 35 2.07 18.39 -13.95
N ALA A 36 1.25 17.40 -14.34
CA ALA A 36 0.82 16.33 -13.43
C ALA A 36 2.02 15.55 -12.86
N VAL A 37 2.91 15.06 -13.72
CA VAL A 37 4.13 14.35 -13.30
C VAL A 37 5.04 15.20 -12.42
N ALA A 38 5.17 16.51 -12.72
CA ALA A 38 5.97 17.42 -11.90
C ALA A 38 5.41 17.62 -10.49
N ARG A 39 4.08 17.61 -10.33
CA ARG A 39 3.41 17.68 -9.02
C ARG A 39 3.51 16.35 -8.27
N GLU A 40 3.33 15.22 -8.95
CA GLU A 40 3.52 13.89 -8.36
C GLU A 40 4.95 13.69 -7.83
N ALA A 41 5.94 14.31 -8.49
CA ALA A 41 7.34 14.23 -8.10
C ALA A 41 7.67 14.87 -6.74
N GLU A 42 6.71 15.52 -6.10
CA GLU A 42 6.83 16.01 -4.72
C GLU A 42 6.81 14.86 -3.69
N LEU A 43 6.10 13.78 -3.99
CA LEU A 43 5.93 12.61 -3.12
C LEU A 43 6.39 11.30 -3.79
N LEU A 44 6.35 11.22 -5.12
CA LEU A 44 6.62 10.01 -5.87
C LEU A 44 7.83 10.18 -6.79
N SER A 45 8.80 9.30 -6.70
CA SER A 45 9.93 9.26 -7.63
C SER A 45 10.12 7.88 -8.23
N LYS A 46 10.81 7.79 -9.38
CA LYS A 46 11.11 6.53 -10.09
C LYS A 46 9.89 5.63 -10.36
N SER A 47 8.74 6.23 -10.62
CA SER A 47 7.52 5.47 -10.96
C SER A 47 7.77 4.50 -12.12
N ARG A 48 7.40 3.24 -11.94
CA ARG A 48 7.49 2.19 -12.97
C ARG A 48 6.31 1.23 -12.89
N GLN A 49 5.97 0.64 -14.01
CA GLN A 49 4.95 -0.41 -14.11
C GLN A 49 5.53 -1.73 -13.60
N LEU A 50 4.76 -2.49 -12.79
CA LEU A 50 5.12 -3.81 -12.29
C LEU A 50 4.47 -4.94 -13.09
N THR A 51 3.20 -4.80 -13.46
CA THR A 51 2.44 -5.86 -14.14
C THR A 51 2.18 -5.50 -15.60
N PHE A 52 2.34 -6.46 -16.50
CA PHE A 52 2.25 -6.25 -17.95
C PHE A 52 1.32 -7.23 -18.65
N GLU A 53 1.09 -8.40 -18.06
CA GLU A 53 0.34 -9.48 -18.67
C GLU A 53 -1.14 -9.44 -18.30
N GLY A 54 -1.95 -10.05 -19.17
CA GLY A 54 -3.39 -10.11 -19.03
C GLY A 54 -4.08 -8.83 -19.48
N ARG A 55 -5.41 -8.85 -19.42
CA ARG A 55 -6.23 -7.70 -19.79
C ARG A 55 -6.08 -6.56 -18.79
N ARG A 56 -6.13 -6.87 -17.49
CA ARG A 56 -5.92 -5.94 -16.38
C ARG A 56 -5.38 -6.67 -15.16
N ALA A 57 -4.65 -5.93 -14.34
CA ALA A 57 -4.20 -6.35 -13.02
C ALA A 57 -4.40 -5.21 -12.02
N GLY A 58 -4.48 -5.53 -10.74
CA GLY A 58 -4.63 -4.53 -9.70
C GLY A 58 -4.72 -5.15 -8.32
N GLU A 59 -4.98 -4.30 -7.32
CA GLU A 59 -5.18 -4.70 -5.94
C GLU A 59 -4.06 -5.62 -5.44
N GLY A 60 -2.85 -5.05 -5.33
CA GLY A 60 -1.67 -5.78 -4.91
C GLY A 60 -1.29 -5.46 -3.47
N TYR A 61 -0.87 -6.48 -2.69
CA TYR A 61 -0.42 -6.35 -1.31
C TYR A 61 0.90 -7.06 -1.10
N PHE A 62 1.82 -6.44 -0.37
CA PHE A 62 3.15 -6.97 -0.14
C PHE A 62 3.16 -8.07 0.93
N SER A 63 4.12 -9.01 0.80
CA SER A 63 4.50 -9.89 1.91
C SER A 63 5.12 -9.08 3.05
N ALA A 64 5.11 -9.61 4.27
CA ALA A 64 5.62 -8.90 5.45
C ALA A 64 7.11 -8.53 5.35
N ASP A 65 7.89 -9.29 4.58
CA ASP A 65 9.30 -9.02 4.30
C ASP A 65 9.53 -8.12 3.07
N GLY A 66 8.46 -7.74 2.35
CA GLY A 66 8.52 -6.91 1.15
C GLY A 66 9.09 -7.59 -0.09
N SER A 67 9.41 -8.88 -0.05
CA SER A 67 10.02 -9.60 -1.19
C SER A 67 9.03 -10.01 -2.27
N GLN A 68 7.75 -10.10 -1.94
CA GLN A 68 6.69 -10.56 -2.83
C GLN A 68 5.49 -9.60 -2.82
N ILE A 69 4.72 -9.62 -3.91
CA ILE A 69 3.41 -8.96 -4.01
C ILE A 69 2.37 -9.97 -4.48
N VAL A 70 1.28 -10.12 -3.72
CA VAL A 70 0.09 -10.84 -4.18
C VAL A 70 -0.85 -9.86 -4.87
N PHE A 71 -1.46 -10.27 -5.98
CA PHE A 71 -2.33 -9.40 -6.77
C PHE A 71 -3.36 -10.19 -7.58
N GLN A 72 -4.39 -9.51 -8.03
CA GLN A 72 -5.39 -10.07 -8.93
C GLN A 72 -5.15 -9.65 -10.38
N SER A 73 -5.41 -10.57 -11.32
CA SER A 73 -5.25 -10.30 -12.75
C SER A 73 -6.23 -11.13 -13.61
N GLU A 74 -6.77 -10.49 -14.67
CA GLU A 74 -7.52 -11.17 -15.74
C GLU A 74 -6.55 -11.69 -16.81
N ARG A 75 -5.81 -12.75 -16.49
CA ARG A 75 -4.85 -13.39 -17.41
C ARG A 75 -5.07 -14.89 -17.58
N GLU A 76 -6.01 -15.49 -16.86
CA GLU A 76 -6.27 -16.92 -16.94
C GLU A 76 -7.02 -17.27 -18.25
N PRO A 77 -6.47 -18.16 -19.10
CA PRO A 77 -7.15 -18.58 -20.32
C PRO A 77 -8.51 -19.21 -20.04
N GLY A 78 -9.57 -18.73 -20.69
CA GLY A 78 -10.94 -19.26 -20.53
C GLY A 78 -11.66 -18.80 -19.26
N ASN A 79 -11.02 -17.99 -18.41
CA ASN A 79 -11.68 -17.35 -17.28
C ASN A 79 -11.66 -15.82 -17.44
N PRO A 80 -12.82 -15.15 -17.60
CA PRO A 80 -12.90 -13.71 -17.78
C PRO A 80 -12.81 -12.92 -16.46
N PHE A 81 -12.76 -13.62 -15.32
CA PHE A 81 -12.70 -13.02 -13.99
C PHE A 81 -11.26 -12.94 -13.49
N PHE A 82 -11.02 -12.12 -12.50
CA PHE A 82 -9.74 -12.07 -11.82
C PHE A 82 -9.36 -13.44 -11.24
N GLN A 83 -8.07 -13.73 -11.29
CA GLN A 83 -7.43 -14.81 -10.58
C GLN A 83 -6.26 -14.24 -9.76
N ILE A 84 -5.84 -14.95 -8.72
CA ILE A 84 -4.83 -14.51 -7.77
C ILE A 84 -3.45 -15.04 -8.15
N TYR A 85 -2.47 -14.14 -8.13
CA TYR A 85 -1.08 -14.41 -8.45
C TYR A 85 -0.15 -13.82 -7.39
N ILE A 86 1.02 -14.40 -7.21
CA ILE A 86 2.13 -13.84 -6.46
C ILE A 86 3.27 -13.57 -7.41
N MET A 87 3.89 -12.40 -7.31
CA MET A 87 5.11 -12.04 -8.02
C MET A 87 6.25 -11.93 -7.00
N ASP A 88 7.36 -12.57 -7.28
CA ASP A 88 8.64 -12.30 -6.63
C ASP A 88 9.22 -11.00 -7.20
N LEU A 89 9.55 -10.05 -6.34
CA LEU A 89 9.95 -8.70 -6.76
C LEU A 89 11.42 -8.60 -7.17
N GLU A 90 12.24 -9.59 -6.82
CA GLU A 90 13.64 -9.67 -7.24
C GLU A 90 13.77 -10.30 -8.64
N THR A 91 13.08 -11.43 -8.85
CA THR A 91 13.19 -12.18 -10.11
C THR A 91 12.14 -11.78 -11.16
N GLY A 92 10.98 -11.27 -10.70
CA GLY A 92 9.82 -11.02 -11.55
C GLY A 92 8.99 -12.28 -11.87
N ASP A 93 9.32 -13.42 -11.27
CA ASP A 93 8.60 -14.66 -11.48
C ASP A 93 7.17 -14.57 -10.88
N VAL A 94 6.19 -15.10 -11.61
CA VAL A 94 4.78 -15.06 -11.22
C VAL A 94 4.22 -16.47 -11.04
N GLU A 95 3.70 -16.75 -9.85
CA GLU A 95 2.99 -17.99 -9.51
C GLU A 95 1.48 -17.72 -9.40
N LYS A 96 0.65 -18.61 -9.99
CA LYS A 96 -0.81 -18.59 -9.78
C LYS A 96 -1.16 -19.29 -8.46
N VAL A 97 -1.96 -18.60 -7.62
CA VAL A 97 -2.42 -19.09 -6.32
C VAL A 97 -3.82 -19.69 -6.40
N SER A 98 -4.76 -18.99 -7.04
CA SER A 98 -6.16 -19.41 -7.15
C SER A 98 -6.34 -20.58 -8.12
N PRO A 99 -7.45 -21.34 -8.03
CA PRO A 99 -7.62 -22.58 -8.80
C PRO A 99 -7.80 -22.38 -10.32
N GLY A 100 -8.02 -21.15 -10.79
CA GLY A 100 -8.20 -20.84 -12.20
C GLY A 100 -9.65 -20.85 -12.68
N HIS A 101 -10.61 -21.14 -11.81
CA HIS A 101 -12.04 -21.09 -12.10
C HIS A 101 -12.80 -20.30 -11.02
N GLY A 102 -14.01 -19.86 -11.37
CA GLY A 102 -14.79 -18.96 -10.53
C GLY A 102 -14.24 -17.53 -10.54
N LYS A 103 -14.89 -16.68 -9.77
CA LYS A 103 -14.42 -15.32 -9.48
C LYS A 103 -13.47 -15.37 -8.29
N THR A 104 -12.42 -14.56 -8.30
CA THR A 104 -11.55 -14.33 -7.13
C THR A 104 -11.25 -12.87 -6.96
N THR A 105 -10.97 -12.43 -5.71
CA THR A 105 -10.62 -11.04 -5.40
C THR A 105 -9.89 -10.94 -4.06
N CYS A 106 -9.25 -9.79 -3.80
CA CYS A 106 -8.78 -9.35 -2.49
C CYS A 106 -7.92 -10.38 -1.78
N ALA A 107 -6.71 -10.60 -2.26
CA ALA A 107 -5.80 -11.57 -1.68
C ALA A 107 -4.80 -10.94 -0.71
N TRP A 108 -4.33 -11.70 0.28
CA TRP A 108 -3.38 -11.26 1.28
C TRP A 108 -2.41 -12.37 1.66
N ILE A 109 -1.10 -12.10 1.69
CA ILE A 109 -0.10 -13.07 2.17
C ILE A 109 -0.09 -13.04 3.70
N HIS A 110 -0.16 -14.21 4.34
CA HIS A 110 0.00 -14.34 5.79
C HIS A 110 1.37 -13.80 6.23
N PRO A 111 1.48 -13.09 7.39
CA PRO A 111 2.76 -12.54 7.84
C PRO A 111 3.90 -13.55 7.93
N GLY A 112 3.61 -14.82 8.17
CA GLY A 112 4.60 -15.92 8.13
C GLY A 112 5.01 -16.37 6.72
N GLY A 113 4.31 -15.92 5.66
CA GLY A 113 4.61 -16.24 4.26
C GLY A 113 4.09 -17.57 3.74
N GLU A 114 3.63 -18.48 4.63
CA GLU A 114 3.24 -19.85 4.27
C GLU A 114 1.84 -19.98 3.68
N LYS A 115 1.00 -18.96 3.83
CA LYS A 115 -0.42 -19.00 3.44
C LYS A 115 -0.84 -17.77 2.67
N VAL A 116 -1.90 -17.90 1.88
CA VAL A 116 -2.52 -16.81 1.14
C VAL A 116 -4.03 -16.83 1.36
N LEU A 117 -4.55 -15.72 1.87
CA LEU A 117 -5.98 -15.46 1.99
C LEU A 117 -6.50 -14.88 0.69
N PHE A 118 -7.68 -15.28 0.24
CA PHE A 118 -8.39 -14.61 -0.85
C PHE A 118 -9.88 -14.98 -0.84
N ALA A 119 -10.70 -14.13 -1.45
CA ALA A 119 -12.11 -14.45 -1.65
C ALA A 119 -12.32 -15.13 -2.98
N SER A 120 -13.20 -16.16 -3.03
CA SER A 120 -13.46 -16.95 -4.23
C SER A 120 -14.88 -17.53 -4.27
N THR A 121 -15.39 -17.71 -5.49
CA THR A 121 -16.62 -18.49 -5.77
C THR A 121 -16.29 -19.87 -6.36
N GLN A 122 -15.11 -20.42 -6.06
CA GLN A 122 -14.63 -21.67 -6.66
C GLN A 122 -15.50 -22.88 -6.39
N ASP A 123 -16.22 -22.91 -5.26
CA ASP A 123 -17.14 -24.00 -4.88
C ASP A 123 -18.59 -23.76 -5.33
N ASP A 124 -18.87 -22.64 -6.01
CA ASP A 124 -20.17 -22.41 -6.62
C ASP A 124 -20.41 -23.39 -7.79
N LYS A 125 -21.51 -24.10 -7.74
CA LYS A 125 -21.90 -25.08 -8.78
C LYS A 125 -22.02 -24.45 -10.16
N ASP A 126 -22.38 -23.18 -10.22
CA ASP A 126 -22.58 -22.44 -11.45
C ASP A 126 -21.34 -21.64 -11.89
N ALA A 127 -20.20 -21.71 -11.17
CA ALA A 127 -19.00 -20.94 -11.46
C ALA A 127 -18.58 -21.01 -12.94
N ILE A 128 -18.47 -22.21 -13.51
CA ILE A 128 -18.11 -22.43 -14.92
C ILE A 128 -19.19 -21.91 -15.88
N LYS A 129 -20.45 -22.00 -15.50
CA LYS A 129 -21.55 -21.45 -16.29
C LYS A 129 -21.45 -19.92 -16.31
N LYS A 130 -21.26 -19.27 -15.15
CA LYS A 130 -21.05 -17.82 -15.02
C LYS A 130 -19.87 -17.32 -15.85
N GLN A 131 -18.75 -18.07 -15.90
CA GLN A 131 -17.61 -17.77 -16.77
C GLN A 131 -17.98 -17.73 -18.26
N ARG A 132 -18.68 -18.76 -18.74
CA ARG A 132 -19.13 -18.85 -20.14
C ARG A 132 -20.12 -17.74 -20.49
N ASP A 133 -21.07 -17.47 -19.59
CA ASP A 133 -22.07 -16.42 -19.78
C ASP A 133 -21.41 -15.04 -19.89
N GLU A 134 -20.39 -14.75 -19.06
CA GLU A 134 -19.61 -13.51 -19.12
C GLU A 134 -18.77 -13.40 -20.41
N ILE A 135 -18.14 -14.49 -20.86
CA ILE A 135 -17.41 -14.51 -22.14
C ILE A 135 -18.36 -14.19 -23.30
N ALA A 136 -19.50 -14.87 -23.35
CA ALA A 136 -20.51 -14.66 -24.39
C ALA A 136 -21.06 -13.21 -24.34
N LEU A 137 -21.23 -12.64 -23.15
CA LEU A 137 -21.65 -11.24 -23.00
C LEU A 137 -20.60 -10.27 -23.57
N ARG A 138 -19.32 -10.47 -23.24
CA ARG A 138 -18.20 -9.65 -23.77
C ARG A 138 -18.09 -9.76 -25.29
N GLU A 139 -18.21 -10.95 -25.84
CA GLU A 139 -18.18 -11.21 -27.29
C GLU A 139 -19.38 -10.60 -28.03
N SER A 140 -20.53 -10.47 -27.36
CA SER A 140 -21.71 -9.85 -27.94
C SER A 140 -21.58 -8.35 -28.21
N GLY A 141 -20.55 -7.69 -27.66
CA GLY A 141 -20.34 -6.25 -27.77
C GLY A 141 -21.41 -5.39 -27.09
N LYS A 142 -22.31 -5.98 -26.30
CA LYS A 142 -23.31 -5.22 -25.55
C LYS A 142 -22.60 -4.41 -24.46
N GLU A 143 -22.84 -3.11 -24.45
CA GLU A 143 -22.38 -2.27 -23.35
C GLU A 143 -23.05 -2.70 -22.04
N ARG A 144 -22.25 -2.92 -21.02
CA ARG A 144 -22.70 -3.17 -19.66
C ARG A 144 -22.48 -1.92 -18.83
N ARG A 145 -23.55 -1.48 -18.15
CA ARG A 145 -23.36 -0.47 -17.10
C ARG A 145 -22.42 -1.05 -16.05
N TYR A 146 -21.41 -0.28 -15.65
CA TYR A 146 -20.52 -0.69 -14.58
C TYR A 146 -21.33 -1.09 -13.35
N SER A 147 -21.09 -2.26 -12.84
CA SER A 147 -21.53 -2.73 -11.52
C SER A 147 -20.37 -3.46 -10.88
N TRP A 148 -20.24 -3.35 -9.58
CA TRP A 148 -19.27 -4.17 -8.85
C TRP A 148 -19.63 -5.67 -8.98
N ASP A 149 -18.61 -6.51 -8.81
CA ASP A 149 -18.73 -7.93 -9.18
C ASP A 149 -19.27 -8.78 -8.02
N TYR A 150 -20.47 -8.44 -7.55
CA TYR A 150 -21.17 -9.16 -6.48
C TYR A 150 -21.45 -10.63 -6.84
N ASP A 151 -21.30 -11.49 -5.85
CA ASP A 151 -21.78 -12.87 -5.90
C ASP A 151 -22.03 -13.38 -4.46
N GLU A 152 -23.22 -13.94 -4.20
CA GLU A 152 -23.59 -14.46 -2.89
C GLU A 152 -22.87 -15.76 -2.49
N HIS A 153 -22.01 -16.27 -3.37
CA HIS A 153 -21.18 -17.46 -3.17
C HIS A 153 -19.69 -17.11 -2.96
N PHE A 154 -19.37 -15.84 -2.77
CA PHE A 154 -18.02 -15.50 -2.36
C PHE A 154 -17.77 -15.97 -0.94
N GLU A 155 -16.70 -16.73 -0.78
CA GLU A 155 -16.20 -17.25 0.49
C GLU A 155 -14.73 -16.87 0.65
N VAL A 156 -14.27 -16.75 1.88
CA VAL A 156 -12.86 -16.51 2.20
C VAL A 156 -12.12 -17.84 2.30
N TYR A 157 -11.07 -17.99 1.51
CA TYR A 157 -10.22 -19.19 1.48
C TYR A 157 -8.83 -18.88 2.02
N ASP A 158 -8.27 -19.86 2.73
CA ASP A 158 -6.88 -19.96 3.12
C ASP A 158 -6.19 -20.99 2.21
N TYR A 159 -5.19 -20.57 1.45
CA TYR A 159 -4.37 -21.42 0.59
C TYR A 159 -3.02 -21.68 1.26
N ASP A 160 -2.74 -22.93 1.59
CA ASP A 160 -1.46 -23.38 2.10
C ASP A 160 -0.49 -23.59 0.93
N ARG A 161 0.57 -22.80 0.87
CA ARG A 161 1.55 -22.78 -0.23
C ARG A 161 2.39 -24.06 -0.33
N GLN A 162 2.60 -24.75 0.79
CA GLN A 162 3.39 -25.97 0.82
C GLN A 162 2.58 -27.19 0.36
N SER A 163 1.39 -27.38 0.93
CA SER A 163 0.53 -28.53 0.60
C SER A 163 -0.33 -28.30 -0.65
N LYS A 164 -0.42 -27.05 -1.14
CA LYS A 164 -1.26 -26.60 -2.27
C LYS A 164 -2.76 -26.85 -2.03
N ASN A 165 -3.20 -26.86 -0.77
CA ASN A 165 -4.58 -27.10 -0.38
C ASN A 165 -5.31 -25.77 -0.09
N TYR A 166 -6.61 -25.77 -0.41
CA TYR A 166 -7.54 -24.68 -0.08
C TYR A 166 -8.40 -25.09 1.11
N LYS A 167 -8.60 -24.17 2.04
CA LYS A 167 -9.54 -24.31 3.16
C LYS A 167 -10.53 -23.16 3.10
N ASN A 168 -11.84 -23.48 2.96
CA ASN A 168 -12.90 -22.48 3.12
C ASN A 168 -13.00 -22.10 4.61
N LEU A 169 -12.90 -20.82 4.94
CA LEU A 169 -12.91 -20.29 6.31
C LEU A 169 -14.31 -19.79 6.72
N THR A 170 -15.17 -19.41 5.79
CA THR A 170 -16.45 -18.79 6.06
C THR A 170 -17.63 -19.75 5.90
N ASN A 171 -17.74 -20.45 4.79
CA ASN A 171 -18.76 -21.45 4.49
C ASN A 171 -20.20 -20.99 4.85
N THR A 172 -20.55 -19.76 4.48
CA THR A 172 -21.80 -19.11 4.83
C THR A 172 -22.34 -18.36 3.61
N ARG A 173 -23.64 -18.48 3.32
CA ARG A 173 -24.23 -17.72 2.21
C ARG A 173 -24.10 -16.23 2.44
N GLY A 174 -23.59 -15.53 1.43
CA GLY A 174 -23.38 -14.09 1.43
C GLY A 174 -22.12 -13.71 0.66
N TYR A 175 -21.87 -12.41 0.56
CA TYR A 175 -20.62 -11.88 0.01
C TYR A 175 -19.59 -11.84 1.14
N ASP A 176 -18.80 -12.89 1.29
CA ASP A 176 -17.68 -12.95 2.21
C ASP A 176 -16.37 -12.67 1.46
N ALA A 177 -15.84 -11.46 1.57
CA ALA A 177 -14.70 -11.02 0.77
C ALA A 177 -13.86 -9.93 1.45
N GLU A 178 -12.88 -9.39 0.71
CA GLU A 178 -12.04 -8.27 1.14
C GLU A 178 -11.29 -8.55 2.45
N GLY A 179 -10.80 -9.78 2.60
CA GLY A 179 -10.13 -10.24 3.81
C GLY A 179 -8.70 -9.73 3.93
N SER A 180 -8.29 -9.34 5.15
CA SER A 180 -6.90 -8.99 5.51
C SER A 180 -6.49 -9.65 6.81
N TRP A 181 -5.21 -10.05 6.92
CA TRP A 181 -4.62 -10.58 8.15
C TRP A 181 -4.25 -9.45 9.12
N SER A 182 -4.39 -9.71 10.42
CA SER A 182 -3.70 -8.88 11.42
C SER A 182 -2.18 -9.03 11.30
N PRO A 183 -1.38 -8.03 11.74
CA PRO A 183 0.09 -8.09 11.65
C PRO A 183 0.72 -9.31 12.36
N ASP A 184 0.07 -9.83 13.39
CA ASP A 184 0.50 -11.05 14.12
C ASP A 184 -0.05 -12.36 13.52
N GLY A 185 -0.85 -12.28 12.44
CA GLY A 185 -1.42 -13.42 11.73
C GLY A 185 -2.50 -14.19 12.48
N LYS A 186 -3.04 -13.66 13.59
CA LYS A 186 -4.02 -14.39 14.43
C LYS A 186 -5.47 -14.09 14.10
N LEU A 187 -5.73 -12.94 13.48
CA LEU A 187 -7.07 -12.47 13.17
C LEU A 187 -7.20 -12.17 11.68
N ILE A 188 -8.43 -12.27 11.18
CA ILE A 188 -8.84 -11.87 9.83
C ILE A 188 -9.99 -10.89 9.96
N ALA A 189 -9.83 -9.69 9.39
CA ALA A 189 -10.93 -8.76 9.17
C ALA A 189 -11.43 -8.94 7.74
N PHE A 190 -12.74 -8.94 7.53
CA PHE A 190 -13.34 -9.14 6.21
C PHE A 190 -14.70 -8.44 6.11
N THR A 191 -15.19 -8.30 4.90
CA THR A 191 -16.52 -7.73 4.61
C THR A 191 -17.52 -8.84 4.35
N SER A 192 -18.76 -8.69 4.89
CA SER A 192 -19.82 -9.67 4.66
C SER A 192 -21.22 -9.05 4.73
N ASN A 193 -22.12 -9.55 3.90
CA ASN A 193 -23.56 -9.29 4.00
C ASN A 193 -24.35 -10.52 4.45
N ARG A 194 -23.69 -11.50 5.09
CA ARG A 194 -24.32 -12.73 5.60
C ARG A 194 -25.54 -12.46 6.50
N CYS A 195 -25.55 -11.32 7.18
CA CYS A 195 -26.70 -10.91 8.01
C CYS A 195 -28.00 -10.83 7.22
N ALA A 196 -27.97 -10.60 5.92
CA ALA A 196 -29.14 -10.63 5.04
C ALA A 196 -29.77 -12.02 4.90
N TYR A 197 -29.02 -13.07 5.21
CA TYR A 197 -29.45 -14.47 5.07
C TYR A 197 -29.65 -15.19 6.41
N GLU A 198 -29.19 -14.59 7.51
CA GLU A 198 -29.21 -15.20 8.85
C GLU A 198 -30.46 -14.87 9.67
N GLY A 199 -31.24 -13.85 9.27
CA GLY A 199 -32.41 -13.41 10.02
C GLY A 199 -33.44 -12.66 9.18
N PRO A 200 -34.58 -12.28 9.77
CA PRO A 200 -35.60 -11.49 9.10
C PRO A 200 -35.10 -10.06 8.87
N LEU A 201 -35.19 -9.59 7.65
CA LEU A 201 -34.97 -8.19 7.28
C LEU A 201 -36.25 -7.38 7.50
N THR A 202 -36.09 -6.12 7.87
CA THR A 202 -37.18 -5.12 7.77
C THR A 202 -37.57 -4.95 6.29
N ASP A 203 -38.73 -4.35 6.04
CA ASP A 203 -39.18 -4.09 4.65
C ASP A 203 -38.22 -3.15 3.94
N GLU A 204 -37.71 -2.11 4.63
CA GLU A 204 -36.73 -1.18 4.11
C GLU A 204 -35.38 -1.87 3.76
N GLU A 205 -34.87 -2.70 4.65
CA GLU A 205 -33.63 -3.45 4.39
C GLU A 205 -33.79 -4.40 3.19
N ARG A 206 -34.94 -5.08 3.08
CA ARG A 206 -35.22 -5.98 1.95
C ARG A 206 -35.28 -5.23 0.64
N ASP A 207 -36.04 -4.14 0.59
CA ASP A 207 -36.19 -3.32 -0.62
C ASP A 207 -34.85 -2.75 -1.09
N ASN A 208 -34.00 -2.25 -0.16
CA ASN A 208 -32.68 -1.74 -0.50
C ASN A 208 -31.69 -2.86 -0.88
N PHE A 209 -31.74 -4.00 -0.21
CA PHE A 209 -30.91 -5.17 -0.54
C PHE A 209 -31.24 -5.76 -1.93
N GLU A 210 -32.51 -5.72 -2.35
CA GLU A 210 -32.90 -6.12 -3.72
C GLU A 210 -32.37 -5.17 -4.79
N ILE A 211 -32.23 -3.87 -4.45
CA ILE A 211 -31.65 -2.85 -5.36
C ILE A 211 -30.13 -3.00 -5.43
N ASP A 212 -29.47 -3.10 -4.28
CA ASP A 212 -28.02 -3.27 -4.15
C ASP A 212 -27.69 -4.14 -2.93
N PRO A 213 -27.21 -5.38 -3.12
CA PRO A 213 -26.82 -6.26 -2.03
C PRO A 213 -25.70 -5.71 -1.13
N ALA A 214 -24.92 -4.74 -1.61
CA ALA A 214 -23.91 -4.07 -0.80
C ALA A 214 -24.49 -3.23 0.36
N TYR A 215 -25.76 -2.89 0.31
CA TYR A 215 -26.45 -2.12 1.34
C TYR A 215 -26.33 -2.72 2.75
N LEU A 216 -26.15 -4.03 2.86
CA LEU A 216 -25.99 -4.77 4.12
C LEU A 216 -24.57 -5.33 4.33
N ASN A 217 -23.59 -4.83 3.59
CA ASN A 217 -22.21 -5.20 3.82
C ASN A 217 -21.64 -4.55 5.08
N ASP A 218 -21.12 -5.36 5.98
CA ASP A 218 -20.50 -4.96 7.23
C ASP A 218 -19.12 -5.56 7.42
N ILE A 219 -18.36 -4.96 8.33
CA ILE A 219 -17.06 -5.49 8.74
C ILE A 219 -17.25 -6.58 9.79
N TYR A 220 -16.60 -7.71 9.56
CA TYR A 220 -16.51 -8.86 10.47
C TYR A 220 -15.06 -9.11 10.86
N LEU A 221 -14.88 -9.73 12.00
CA LEU A 221 -13.59 -10.19 12.53
C LEU A 221 -13.71 -11.66 12.90
N MET A 222 -12.72 -12.49 12.54
CA MET A 222 -12.64 -13.89 12.92
C MET A 222 -11.21 -14.29 13.27
N ASN A 223 -11.06 -15.44 13.93
CA ASN A 223 -9.76 -16.04 14.16
C ASN A 223 -9.15 -16.54 12.83
N ALA A 224 -7.83 -16.69 12.79
CA ALA A 224 -7.08 -17.20 11.64
C ALA A 224 -7.56 -18.55 11.09
N ASP A 225 -8.19 -19.37 11.94
CA ASP A 225 -8.73 -20.68 11.56
C ASP A 225 -10.16 -20.64 11.01
N GLY A 226 -10.78 -19.45 10.92
CA GLY A 226 -12.16 -19.20 10.51
C GLY A 226 -13.18 -19.25 11.65
N SER A 227 -12.77 -19.56 12.88
CA SER A 227 -13.67 -19.62 14.03
C SER A 227 -13.94 -18.24 14.63
N GLY A 228 -14.98 -18.13 15.45
CA GLY A 228 -15.24 -16.96 16.29
C GLY A 228 -15.65 -15.70 15.51
N SER A 229 -16.28 -15.84 14.35
CA SER A 229 -16.73 -14.69 13.54
C SER A 229 -17.65 -13.76 14.34
N LYS A 230 -17.32 -12.46 14.33
CA LYS A 230 -18.03 -11.40 15.04
C LYS A 230 -18.26 -10.21 14.12
N ARG A 231 -19.49 -9.73 14.02
CA ARG A 231 -19.86 -8.49 13.32
C ARG A 231 -19.39 -7.27 14.10
N LEU A 232 -18.66 -6.36 13.48
CA LEU A 232 -18.13 -5.13 14.09
C LEU A 232 -18.92 -3.89 13.72
N THR A 233 -19.53 -3.87 12.54
CA THR A 233 -20.40 -2.77 12.08
C THR A 233 -21.80 -3.27 11.78
N SER A 234 -22.79 -2.36 11.78
CA SER A 234 -24.20 -2.70 11.55
C SER A 234 -25.00 -1.46 11.12
N VAL A 235 -24.42 -0.69 10.20
CA VAL A 235 -25.01 0.56 9.70
C VAL A 235 -25.38 0.36 8.22
N ALA A 236 -26.57 0.84 7.83
CA ALA A 236 -27.01 0.80 6.45
C ALA A 236 -26.00 1.48 5.52
N GLY A 237 -25.70 0.84 4.42
CA GLY A 237 -24.65 1.22 3.47
C GLY A 237 -23.51 0.20 3.44
N TYR A 238 -22.58 0.39 2.52
CA TYR A 238 -21.48 -0.56 2.33
C TYR A 238 -20.29 -0.21 3.22
N ASP A 239 -20.07 -0.99 4.28
CA ASP A 239 -18.80 -1.02 5.02
C ASP A 239 -17.90 -2.11 4.42
N GLY A 240 -16.71 -1.74 3.91
CA GLY A 240 -15.84 -2.69 3.25
C GLY A 240 -14.37 -2.31 3.17
N GLY A 241 -13.53 -3.27 2.74
CA GLY A 241 -12.09 -3.14 2.61
C GLY A 241 -11.39 -2.87 3.95
N PRO A 242 -11.57 -3.75 4.96
CA PRO A 242 -10.92 -3.55 6.25
C PRO A 242 -9.43 -3.90 6.19
N PHE A 243 -8.57 -3.01 6.73
CA PHE A 243 -7.14 -3.25 6.92
C PHE A 243 -6.73 -2.89 8.33
N PHE A 244 -5.85 -3.71 8.92
CA PHE A 244 -5.31 -3.43 10.24
C PHE A 244 -4.29 -2.30 10.20
N SER A 245 -4.20 -1.55 11.30
CA SER A 245 -3.05 -0.68 11.57
C SER A 245 -1.78 -1.52 11.78
N PRO A 246 -0.58 -0.96 11.56
CA PRO A 246 0.68 -1.69 11.71
C PRO A 246 0.90 -2.30 13.10
N ASP A 247 0.33 -1.68 14.14
CA ASP A 247 0.37 -2.18 15.53
C ASP A 247 -0.73 -3.22 15.84
N GLY A 248 -1.64 -3.49 14.89
CA GLY A 248 -2.76 -4.43 15.04
C GLY A 248 -3.91 -3.96 15.94
N ASN A 249 -3.86 -2.73 16.47
CA ASN A 249 -4.84 -2.25 17.44
C ASN A 249 -6.07 -1.60 16.80
N ARG A 250 -5.97 -1.17 15.55
CA ARG A 250 -7.07 -0.53 14.83
C ARG A 250 -7.33 -1.18 13.48
N ILE A 251 -8.52 -0.91 12.92
CA ILE A 251 -8.94 -1.29 11.58
C ILE A 251 -9.39 -0.01 10.88
N CYS A 252 -8.90 0.25 9.65
CA CYS A 252 -9.47 1.24 8.75
C CYS A 252 -10.35 0.56 7.71
N TRP A 253 -11.38 1.27 7.24
CA TRP A 253 -12.29 0.78 6.20
C TRP A 253 -12.96 1.94 5.47
N ARG A 254 -13.63 1.67 4.37
CA ARG A 254 -14.53 2.61 3.70
C ARG A 254 -15.97 2.37 4.12
N ARG A 255 -16.72 3.46 4.31
CA ARG A 255 -18.17 3.43 4.52
C ARG A 255 -18.87 4.23 3.46
N PHE A 256 -19.74 3.58 2.70
CA PHE A 256 -20.64 4.25 1.78
C PHE A 256 -21.92 4.72 2.48
N THR A 257 -22.46 5.82 2.00
CA THR A 257 -23.84 6.21 2.34
C THR A 257 -24.84 5.17 1.81
N PRO A 258 -26.04 5.06 2.41
CA PRO A 258 -27.05 4.05 2.00
C PRO A 258 -27.41 4.09 0.51
N ASN A 259 -27.28 5.23 -0.15
CA ASN A 259 -27.53 5.39 -1.59
C ASN A 259 -26.29 5.14 -2.48
N GLY A 260 -25.18 4.70 -1.89
CA GLY A 260 -23.93 4.38 -2.59
C GLY A 260 -23.22 5.57 -3.26
N ALA A 261 -23.66 6.83 -3.03
CA ALA A 261 -23.15 7.99 -3.75
C ALA A 261 -21.86 8.57 -3.18
N ILE A 262 -21.66 8.46 -1.88
CA ILE A 262 -20.52 9.01 -1.15
C ILE A 262 -19.91 7.90 -0.32
N ALA A 263 -18.58 7.85 -0.27
CA ALA A 263 -17.84 7.01 0.65
C ALA A 263 -16.82 7.83 1.42
N GLU A 264 -16.63 7.51 2.69
CA GLU A 264 -15.64 8.15 3.55
C GLU A 264 -14.78 7.09 4.26
N VAL A 265 -13.55 7.47 4.59
CA VAL A 265 -12.62 6.64 5.35
C VAL A 265 -12.96 6.70 6.83
N TRP A 266 -13.00 5.55 7.46
CA TRP A 266 -13.26 5.36 8.89
C TRP A 266 -12.20 4.51 9.56
N THR A 267 -12.05 4.64 10.88
CA THR A 267 -11.23 3.76 11.71
C THR A 267 -11.97 3.35 12.97
N MET A 268 -11.63 2.20 13.54
CA MET A 268 -12.12 1.70 14.83
C MET A 268 -11.06 0.88 15.54
N ASN A 269 -11.21 0.66 16.83
CA ASN A 269 -10.42 -0.35 17.54
C ASN A 269 -10.76 -1.75 17.01
N VAL A 270 -9.83 -2.71 17.14
CA VAL A 270 -10.01 -4.09 16.66
C VAL A 270 -11.20 -4.80 17.30
N ASP A 271 -11.64 -4.38 18.47
CA ASP A 271 -12.83 -4.91 19.14
C ASP A 271 -14.17 -4.33 18.61
N GLY A 272 -14.10 -3.36 17.70
CA GLY A 272 -15.23 -2.64 17.10
C GLY A 272 -15.64 -1.36 17.87
N SER A 273 -14.95 -0.98 18.94
CA SER A 273 -15.16 0.26 19.68
C SER A 273 -14.47 1.46 19.01
N ASP A 274 -14.71 2.67 19.52
CA ASP A 274 -14.06 3.92 19.11
C ASP A 274 -14.05 4.14 17.58
N LYS A 275 -15.23 4.05 16.95
CA LYS A 275 -15.42 4.32 15.52
C LYS A 275 -15.25 5.81 15.24
N ARG A 276 -14.34 6.16 14.33
CA ARG A 276 -14.02 7.55 13.95
C ARG A 276 -14.07 7.72 12.44
N GLN A 277 -14.74 8.77 11.98
CA GLN A 277 -14.67 9.21 10.60
C GLN A 277 -13.40 10.02 10.39
N ILE A 278 -12.60 9.64 9.40
CA ILE A 278 -11.29 10.25 9.10
C ILE A 278 -11.42 11.29 7.98
N THR A 279 -12.27 11.03 6.98
CA THR A 279 -12.47 11.97 5.87
C THR A 279 -13.90 12.47 5.82
N GLN A 280 -14.09 13.70 5.29
CA GLN A 280 -15.41 14.33 5.08
C GLN A 280 -15.39 15.08 3.75
N LEU A 281 -15.04 14.39 2.65
CA LEU A 281 -14.83 14.99 1.35
C LEU A 281 -16.11 15.12 0.52
N GLY A 282 -17.18 14.43 0.90
CA GLY A 282 -18.43 14.39 0.14
C GLY A 282 -18.26 13.77 -1.26
N ALA A 283 -17.28 12.87 -1.40
CA ALA A 283 -16.91 12.16 -2.62
C ALA A 283 -16.80 10.66 -2.33
N MET A 284 -16.51 9.85 -3.35
CA MET A 284 -16.18 8.44 -3.13
C MET A 284 -14.73 8.33 -2.65
N SER A 285 -14.51 8.26 -1.33
CA SER A 285 -13.21 8.06 -0.69
C SER A 285 -13.13 6.62 -0.16
N TRP A 286 -12.24 5.79 -0.73
CA TRP A 286 -12.20 4.35 -0.49
C TRP A 286 -10.78 3.79 -0.58
N ALA A 287 -10.61 2.46 -0.34
CA ALA A 287 -9.34 1.76 -0.30
C ALA A 287 -8.30 2.46 0.61
N PRO A 288 -8.64 2.75 1.88
CA PRO A 288 -7.67 3.29 2.81
C PRO A 288 -6.61 2.26 3.16
N PHE A 289 -5.36 2.71 3.31
CA PHE A 289 -4.26 1.87 3.76
C PHE A 289 -3.35 2.67 4.71
N TYR A 290 -2.94 2.07 5.82
CA TYR A 290 -2.01 2.72 6.74
C TYR A 290 -0.60 2.76 6.15
N HIS A 291 0.09 3.89 6.31
CA HIS A 291 1.54 3.89 6.22
C HIS A 291 2.12 3.03 7.36
N PRO A 292 3.25 2.29 7.15
CA PRO A 292 3.85 1.44 8.18
C PRO A 292 4.20 2.14 9.50
N SER A 293 4.36 3.46 9.49
CA SER A 293 4.51 4.24 10.72
C SER A 293 3.25 4.30 11.60
N GLY A 294 2.07 4.05 11.01
CA GLY A 294 0.78 4.21 11.67
C GLY A 294 0.26 5.66 11.78
N ASP A 295 1.05 6.67 11.39
CA ASP A 295 0.73 8.07 11.62
C ASP A 295 -0.24 8.66 10.61
N TYR A 296 -0.35 8.07 9.42
CA TYR A 296 -1.25 8.53 8.37
C TYR A 296 -1.75 7.38 7.50
N LEU A 297 -2.82 7.67 6.77
CA LEU A 297 -3.42 6.78 5.78
C LEU A 297 -3.23 7.37 4.38
N ILE A 298 -3.11 6.47 3.40
CA ILE A 298 -3.32 6.79 1.99
C ILE A 298 -4.67 6.21 1.56
N PHE A 299 -5.38 6.89 0.66
CA PHE A 299 -6.67 6.44 0.17
C PHE A 299 -6.94 6.95 -1.25
N THR A 300 -7.95 6.42 -1.89
CA THR A 300 -8.41 6.78 -3.23
C THR A 300 -9.64 7.66 -3.14
N THR A 301 -9.73 8.75 -3.95
CA THR A 301 -10.96 9.56 -4.03
C THR A 301 -11.21 10.14 -5.41
N ASN A 302 -12.50 10.29 -5.77
CA ASN A 302 -12.93 10.93 -7.03
C ASN A 302 -13.33 12.39 -6.84
N ARG A 303 -12.79 13.09 -5.86
CA ARG A 303 -13.10 14.49 -5.54
C ARG A 303 -12.98 15.44 -6.75
N HIS A 304 -12.13 15.11 -7.72
CA HIS A 304 -11.88 15.92 -8.93
C HIS A 304 -12.67 15.47 -10.18
N GLY A 305 -13.70 14.66 -10.02
CA GLY A 305 -14.58 14.23 -11.09
C GLY A 305 -14.96 12.76 -11.00
N PHE A 306 -16.19 12.43 -11.38
CA PHE A 306 -16.79 11.11 -11.19
C PHE A 306 -15.93 9.94 -11.72
N ALA A 307 -15.22 10.13 -12.82
CA ALA A 307 -14.36 9.13 -13.46
C ALA A 307 -12.85 9.38 -13.23
N ASN A 308 -12.48 10.35 -12.38
CA ASN A 308 -11.10 10.72 -12.09
C ASN A 308 -10.79 10.38 -10.64
N PHE A 309 -10.18 9.23 -10.41
CA PHE A 309 -9.76 8.78 -9.09
C PHE A 309 -8.29 9.07 -8.87
N GLU A 310 -7.97 9.64 -7.72
CA GLU A 310 -6.64 10.07 -7.32
C GLU A 310 -6.31 9.60 -5.92
N LEU A 311 -5.02 9.45 -5.64
CA LEU A 311 -4.53 9.11 -4.32
C LEU A 311 -4.39 10.35 -3.44
N TYR A 312 -4.76 10.21 -2.18
CA TYR A 312 -4.65 11.23 -1.14
C TYR A 312 -4.09 10.62 0.14
N ILE A 313 -3.39 11.43 0.91
CA ILE A 313 -2.96 11.09 2.28
C ILE A 313 -3.69 11.96 3.30
N VAL A 314 -3.88 11.43 4.51
CA VAL A 314 -4.50 12.12 5.66
C VAL A 314 -3.92 11.57 6.96
N ALA A 315 -3.73 12.41 7.97
CA ALA A 315 -3.29 11.96 9.29
C ALA A 315 -4.25 10.88 9.86
N ALA A 316 -3.73 9.86 10.52
CA ALA A 316 -4.53 8.73 11.02
C ALA A 316 -5.54 9.13 12.10
N ASP A 317 -5.34 10.26 12.75
CA ASP A 317 -6.28 10.85 13.71
C ASP A 317 -7.39 11.70 13.05
N GLY A 318 -7.30 11.93 11.71
CA GLY A 318 -8.25 12.73 10.94
C GLY A 318 -8.15 14.25 11.20
N GLN A 319 -7.09 14.74 11.84
CA GLN A 319 -6.96 16.16 12.19
C GLN A 319 -6.26 17.00 11.12
N SER A 320 -5.67 16.38 10.09
CA SER A 320 -5.07 17.10 8.97
C SER A 320 -6.05 17.26 7.80
N GLU A 321 -5.85 18.30 6.99
CA GLU A 321 -6.48 18.35 5.67
C GLU A 321 -5.87 17.27 4.77
N PRO A 322 -6.68 16.53 3.99
CA PRO A 322 -6.17 15.54 3.05
C PRO A 322 -5.33 16.18 1.94
N VAL A 323 -4.16 15.61 1.67
CA VAL A 323 -3.19 16.07 0.66
C VAL A 323 -3.21 15.16 -0.56
N ARG A 324 -3.31 15.74 -1.76
CA ARG A 324 -3.33 15.01 -3.04
C ARG A 324 -1.93 14.52 -3.41
N VAL A 325 -1.84 13.25 -3.81
CA VAL A 325 -0.59 12.56 -4.19
C VAL A 325 -0.46 12.42 -5.71
N THR A 326 -1.52 11.97 -6.39
CA THR A 326 -1.51 11.77 -7.85
C THR A 326 -2.32 12.83 -8.56
N PHE A 327 -1.94 13.10 -9.83
CA PHE A 327 -2.53 14.17 -10.65
C PHE A 327 -2.77 13.73 -12.09
N THR A 328 -2.52 12.48 -12.41
CA THR A 328 -2.68 11.94 -13.77
C THR A 328 -4.13 11.56 -14.00
N LYS A 329 -4.81 12.22 -14.94
CA LYS A 329 -6.23 11.98 -15.24
C LYS A 329 -6.49 10.50 -15.57
N GLY A 330 -7.47 9.93 -14.87
CA GLY A 330 -7.91 8.55 -15.06
C GLY A 330 -8.21 7.85 -13.75
N PHE A 331 -7.71 6.64 -13.60
CA PHE A 331 -7.86 5.85 -12.40
C PHE A 331 -6.49 5.65 -11.74
N ASP A 332 -6.32 6.20 -10.57
CA ASP A 332 -5.27 5.88 -9.60
C ASP A 332 -5.95 5.43 -8.31
N GLY A 333 -5.74 4.20 -7.90
CA GLY A 333 -6.46 3.64 -6.75
C GLY A 333 -5.79 2.41 -6.14
N LEU A 334 -6.37 1.90 -5.04
CA LEU A 334 -5.89 0.72 -4.33
C LEU A 334 -4.40 0.86 -3.94
N PRO A 335 -4.03 1.93 -3.24
CA PRO A 335 -2.65 2.19 -2.86
C PRO A 335 -2.22 1.31 -1.69
N VAL A 336 -0.96 0.86 -1.70
CA VAL A 336 -0.36 0.07 -0.63
C VAL A 336 1.11 0.43 -0.49
N PHE A 337 1.58 0.63 0.74
CA PHE A 337 3.00 0.83 1.02
C PHE A 337 3.75 -0.49 1.14
N THR A 338 5.04 -0.49 0.78
CA THR A 338 5.95 -1.55 1.19
C THR A 338 6.07 -1.58 2.72
N PRO A 339 6.39 -2.74 3.34
CA PRO A 339 6.50 -2.85 4.81
C PRO A 339 7.51 -1.90 5.46
N ASP A 340 8.53 -1.50 4.72
CA ASP A 340 9.53 -0.50 5.15
C ASP A 340 9.06 0.96 4.97
N GLY A 341 7.91 1.17 4.32
CA GLY A 341 7.36 2.50 4.02
C GLY A 341 8.12 3.29 2.95
N MET A 342 9.09 2.68 2.28
CA MET A 342 9.96 3.39 1.33
C MET A 342 9.38 3.47 -0.09
N GLN A 343 8.40 2.63 -0.41
CA GLN A 343 7.76 2.62 -1.72
C GLN A 343 6.24 2.53 -1.59
N LEU A 344 5.58 3.08 -2.61
CA LEU A 344 4.13 3.01 -2.80
C LEU A 344 3.83 2.24 -4.08
N ALA A 345 2.99 1.20 -4.00
CA ALA A 345 2.37 0.58 -5.15
C ALA A 345 0.90 0.98 -5.25
N TRP A 346 0.38 1.08 -6.48
CA TRP A 346 -1.03 1.39 -6.72
C TRP A 346 -1.50 0.85 -8.06
N THR A 347 -2.80 0.69 -8.20
CA THR A 347 -3.44 0.32 -9.46
C THR A 347 -3.74 1.57 -10.27
N THR A 348 -3.33 1.58 -11.55
CA THR A 348 -3.55 2.73 -12.42
C THR A 348 -3.75 2.34 -13.87
N ASN A 349 -4.51 3.16 -14.63
CA ASN A 349 -4.70 3.02 -16.06
C ASN A 349 -3.91 4.06 -16.90
N ARG A 350 -2.85 4.63 -16.31
CA ARG A 350 -1.98 5.64 -16.95
C ARG A 350 -1.12 5.10 -18.09
N ASN A 351 -1.06 3.80 -18.30
CA ASN A 351 -0.32 3.16 -19.37
C ASN A 351 -0.94 3.37 -20.76
N ILE A 352 -0.22 2.94 -21.81
CA ILE A 352 -0.63 3.11 -23.22
C ILE A 352 -1.94 2.36 -23.52
N SER A 353 -2.14 1.17 -22.93
CA SER A 353 -3.34 0.35 -23.16
C SER A 353 -4.59 0.90 -22.49
N ARG A 354 -4.45 1.85 -21.56
CA ARG A 354 -5.53 2.35 -20.68
C ARG A 354 -6.24 1.27 -19.87
N GLN A 355 -5.62 0.10 -19.74
CA GLN A 355 -6.06 -0.97 -18.86
C GLN A 355 -5.35 -0.85 -17.52
N SER A 356 -6.05 -1.16 -16.43
CA SER A 356 -5.46 -1.10 -15.09
C SER A 356 -4.31 -2.06 -14.94
N GLN A 357 -3.19 -1.57 -14.42
CA GLN A 357 -1.98 -2.31 -14.07
C GLN A 357 -1.42 -1.77 -12.75
N ILE A 358 -0.57 -2.54 -12.09
CA ILE A 358 0.11 -2.11 -10.86
C ILE A 358 1.36 -1.34 -11.23
N PHE A 359 1.52 -0.18 -10.62
CA PHE A 359 2.72 0.65 -10.66
C PHE A 359 3.33 0.73 -9.26
N ILE A 360 4.62 1.03 -9.18
CA ILE A 360 5.36 1.27 -7.95
C ILE A 360 6.25 2.48 -8.12
N ALA A 361 6.44 3.25 -7.04
CA ALA A 361 7.34 4.40 -7.00
C ALA A 361 8.03 4.48 -5.64
N ASP A 362 9.20 5.12 -5.56
CA ASP A 362 9.80 5.50 -4.30
C ASP A 362 8.93 6.58 -3.66
N TRP A 363 8.72 6.48 -2.35
CA TRP A 363 7.88 7.36 -1.53
C TRP A 363 8.74 8.30 -0.68
N ASP A 364 8.33 9.58 -0.59
CA ASP A 364 8.96 10.57 0.27
C ASP A 364 8.13 10.75 1.56
N ASP A 365 8.41 9.93 2.57
CA ASP A 365 7.72 9.95 3.87
C ASP A 365 7.95 11.27 4.62
N GLU A 366 9.16 11.83 4.57
CA GLU A 366 9.48 13.10 5.24
C GLU A 366 8.64 14.24 4.67
N ARG A 367 8.53 14.29 3.35
CA ARG A 367 7.70 15.28 2.67
C ARG A 367 6.20 15.08 2.98
N ALA A 368 5.72 13.83 2.99
CA ALA A 368 4.34 13.50 3.35
C ALA A 368 4.00 13.97 4.76
N ARG A 369 4.86 13.70 5.73
CA ARG A 369 4.72 14.18 7.13
C ARG A 369 4.67 15.70 7.22
N THR A 370 5.57 16.39 6.53
CA THR A 370 5.59 17.85 6.47
C THR A 370 4.28 18.40 5.94
N LEU A 371 3.76 17.85 4.84
CA LEU A 371 2.51 18.27 4.21
C LEU A 371 1.28 18.03 5.10
N LEU A 372 1.30 16.98 5.91
CA LEU A 372 0.25 16.65 6.87
C LEU A 372 0.37 17.40 8.21
N GLY A 373 1.44 18.17 8.41
CA GLY A 373 1.73 18.83 9.70
C GLY A 373 2.06 17.84 10.82
N LEU A 374 2.52 16.64 10.46
CA LEU A 374 2.98 15.61 11.38
C LEU A 374 4.44 15.89 11.70
N ASP A 375 4.71 16.76 12.66
CA ASP A 375 6.07 17.02 13.10
C ASP A 375 6.72 15.71 13.55
N SER A 376 7.85 15.39 12.89
CA SER A 376 8.60 14.16 13.08
C SER A 376 9.21 14.00 14.49
N SER A 377 9.14 15.04 15.33
CA SER A 377 9.82 15.06 16.61
C SER A 377 8.99 14.70 17.84
N ASN A 378 7.65 14.69 17.79
CA ASN A 378 6.87 14.62 19.04
C ASN A 378 5.89 13.42 19.21
N ARG A 379 5.44 12.70 18.18
CA ARG A 379 4.42 11.65 18.35
C ARG A 379 4.95 10.21 18.28
N LEU A 380 5.92 9.93 17.41
CA LEU A 380 6.62 8.63 17.43
C LEU A 380 7.47 8.48 18.72
N ALA A 381 7.92 9.63 19.27
CA ALA A 381 8.71 9.62 20.48
C ALA A 381 7.94 9.14 21.73
N GLN A 382 6.63 9.38 21.83
CA GLN A 382 5.95 9.15 23.10
C GLN A 382 5.47 7.69 23.28
N ALA A 383 4.79 7.10 22.27
CA ALA A 383 4.33 5.70 22.38
C ALA A 383 5.50 4.70 22.31
N ASP A 384 6.45 4.92 21.40
CA ASP A 384 7.67 4.12 21.32
C ASP A 384 8.56 4.34 22.56
N ALA A 385 8.61 5.57 23.11
CA ALA A 385 9.38 5.87 24.32
C ALA A 385 8.77 5.19 25.56
N ASP A 386 7.46 5.17 25.69
CA ASP A 386 6.78 4.51 26.84
C ASP A 386 6.98 2.99 26.79
N GLU A 387 6.89 2.36 25.60
CA GLU A 387 7.16 0.94 25.41
C GLU A 387 8.64 0.61 25.69
N VAL A 388 9.55 1.39 25.12
CA VAL A 388 10.99 1.21 25.32
C VAL A 388 11.37 1.44 26.77
N ALA A 389 10.81 2.43 27.44
CA ALA A 389 11.02 2.69 28.87
C ALA A 389 10.51 1.52 29.74
N ALA A 390 9.36 0.93 29.42
CA ALA A 390 8.84 -0.24 30.12
C ALA A 390 9.74 -1.47 29.96
N ILE A 391 10.29 -1.70 28.78
CA ILE A 391 11.24 -2.80 28.51
C ILE A 391 12.56 -2.56 29.24
N ALA A 392 13.09 -1.34 29.22
CA ALA A 392 14.32 -0.99 29.94
C ALA A 392 14.15 -1.12 31.47
N ASP A 393 13.02 -0.67 32.02
CA ASP A 393 12.67 -0.82 33.43
C ASP A 393 12.51 -2.30 33.83
N SER A 394 11.94 -3.13 32.95
CA SER A 394 11.87 -4.59 33.15
C SER A 394 13.27 -5.22 33.16
N ALA A 395 14.17 -4.81 32.30
CA ALA A 395 15.55 -5.30 32.26
C ALA A 395 16.30 -4.91 33.54
N LEU A 396 16.15 -3.67 34.01
CA LEU A 396 16.73 -3.18 35.27
C LEU A 396 16.25 -3.95 36.50
N LYS A 397 14.95 -4.23 36.58
CA LYS A 397 14.37 -5.00 37.70
C LYS A 397 14.84 -6.45 37.77
N GLN A 398 15.30 -6.98 36.67
CA GLN A 398 15.84 -8.35 36.57
C GLN A 398 17.38 -8.41 36.74
N SER A 399 18.07 -7.26 36.68
CA SER A 399 19.50 -7.18 36.90
C SER A 399 19.83 -7.41 38.37
N VAL A 400 20.89 -8.17 38.61
CA VAL A 400 21.47 -8.41 39.94
C VAL A 400 22.76 -7.57 40.13
N ALA A 401 23.21 -7.41 41.38
CA ALA A 401 24.43 -6.69 41.69
C ALA A 401 25.65 -7.53 41.27
N GLY A 402 25.99 -7.46 39.99
CA GLY A 402 27.09 -8.18 39.35
C GLY A 402 26.93 -8.21 37.83
N PHE A 403 27.90 -8.79 37.15
CA PHE A 403 27.81 -9.02 35.68
C PHE A 403 27.46 -10.49 35.47
N GLU A 404 26.21 -10.74 35.11
CA GLU A 404 25.74 -12.09 34.80
C GLU A 404 25.51 -12.25 33.27
N PRO A 405 25.73 -13.46 32.72
CA PRO A 405 25.49 -13.70 31.28
C PRO A 405 24.09 -13.37 30.84
N GLU A 406 23.10 -13.56 31.69
CA GLU A 406 21.68 -13.30 31.44
C GLU A 406 21.38 -11.81 31.26
N ASP A 407 22.17 -10.92 31.85
CA ASP A 407 22.05 -9.48 31.64
C ASP A 407 22.43 -9.12 30.20
N ILE A 408 23.55 -9.70 29.73
CA ILE A 408 24.00 -9.49 28.33
C ILE A 408 23.01 -10.08 27.36
N GLU A 409 22.49 -11.27 27.62
CA GLU A 409 21.52 -11.94 26.78
C GLU A 409 20.27 -11.07 26.59
N ARG A 410 19.71 -10.51 27.65
CA ARG A 410 18.53 -9.59 27.57
C ARG A 410 18.78 -8.39 26.68
N HIS A 411 19.95 -7.76 26.79
CA HIS A 411 20.29 -6.61 25.94
C HIS A 411 20.46 -7.02 24.47
N VAL A 412 21.14 -8.14 24.22
CA VAL A 412 21.33 -8.67 22.86
C VAL A 412 19.97 -9.06 22.26
N ASP A 413 19.12 -9.74 23.00
CA ASP A 413 17.78 -10.14 22.54
C ASP A 413 16.94 -8.94 22.13
N TYR A 414 16.93 -7.86 22.93
CA TYR A 414 16.22 -6.65 22.54
C TYR A 414 16.82 -6.02 21.29
N LEU A 415 18.14 -5.81 21.26
CA LEU A 415 18.83 -5.11 20.17
C LEU A 415 18.84 -5.92 18.85
N CYS A 416 18.58 -7.22 18.90
CA CYS A 416 18.51 -8.10 17.73
C CYS A 416 17.08 -8.39 17.25
N ARG A 417 16.07 -7.76 17.84
CA ARG A 417 14.67 -7.94 17.42
C ARG A 417 14.45 -7.52 15.95
N LYS A 418 13.53 -8.19 15.28
CA LYS A 418 13.17 -7.91 13.88
C LYS A 418 12.66 -6.49 13.69
N GLU A 419 11.94 -5.95 14.68
CA GLU A 419 11.35 -4.62 14.69
C GLU A 419 12.40 -3.50 14.61
N LEU A 420 13.65 -3.80 15.01
CA LEU A 420 14.77 -2.86 14.87
C LEU A 420 15.43 -2.89 13.49
N ALA A 421 15.01 -3.79 12.60
CA ALA A 421 15.41 -3.85 11.19
C ALA A 421 16.91 -3.57 10.92
N GLY A 422 17.81 -4.12 11.77
CA GLY A 422 19.27 -3.92 11.67
C GLY A 422 19.78 -2.58 12.15
N ARG A 423 18.96 -1.67 12.64
CA ARG A 423 19.34 -0.36 13.26
C ARG A 423 20.15 0.55 12.34
N LEU A 424 19.78 0.61 11.06
CA LEU A 424 20.43 1.51 10.12
C LEU A 424 20.32 2.97 10.62
N THR A 425 21.41 3.72 10.57
CA THR A 425 21.46 5.13 10.98
C THR A 425 20.37 5.96 10.31
N GLY A 426 19.61 6.75 11.11
CA GLY A 426 18.47 7.55 10.67
C GLY A 426 17.16 6.77 10.55
N SER A 427 17.16 5.44 10.72
CA SER A 427 15.95 4.62 10.67
C SER A 427 15.21 4.56 12.02
N ARG A 428 13.93 4.10 11.98
CA ARG A 428 13.16 3.83 13.21
C ARG A 428 13.88 2.83 14.12
N GLY A 429 14.51 1.80 13.55
CA GLY A 429 15.23 0.78 14.34
C GLY A 429 16.43 1.35 15.10
N GLU A 430 17.14 2.31 14.53
CA GLU A 430 18.21 3.03 15.24
C GLU A 430 17.63 3.87 16.39
N LYS A 431 16.55 4.62 16.15
CA LYS A 431 15.89 5.44 17.17
C LYS A 431 15.38 4.61 18.36
N LEU A 432 14.77 3.44 18.10
CA LEU A 432 14.34 2.52 19.14
C LEU A 432 15.52 1.95 19.94
N ALA A 433 16.62 1.59 19.27
CA ALA A 433 17.80 1.06 19.91
C ALA A 433 18.48 2.10 20.81
N THR A 434 18.64 3.32 20.33
CA THR A 434 19.25 4.42 21.11
C THR A 434 18.36 4.88 22.27
N ALA A 435 17.03 4.92 22.07
CA ALA A 435 16.07 5.18 23.14
C ALA A 435 16.12 4.12 24.25
N TYR A 436 16.26 2.85 23.89
CA TYR A 436 16.43 1.76 24.86
C TYR A 436 17.68 1.95 25.72
N VAL A 437 18.81 2.27 25.09
CA VAL A 437 20.06 2.53 25.82
C VAL A 437 19.90 3.75 26.74
N ALA A 438 19.29 4.82 26.25
CA ALA A 438 19.03 6.03 27.03
C ALA A 438 18.16 5.73 28.27
N ALA A 439 17.05 5.02 28.09
CA ALA A 439 16.14 4.66 29.19
C ALA A 439 16.82 3.72 30.21
N TYR A 440 17.69 2.81 29.77
CA TYR A 440 18.45 1.94 30.65
C TYR A 440 19.47 2.71 31.49
N LEU A 441 20.22 3.65 30.88
CA LEU A 441 21.18 4.51 31.57
C LEU A 441 20.49 5.45 32.58
N ASP A 442 19.33 6.01 32.21
CA ASP A 442 18.51 6.83 33.09
C ASP A 442 18.04 6.05 34.33
N GLY A 443 17.57 4.83 34.12
CA GLY A 443 17.14 3.92 35.18
C GLY A 443 18.26 3.47 36.12
N LEU A 444 19.52 3.52 35.67
CA LEU A 444 20.70 3.32 36.52
C LEU A 444 21.05 4.57 37.36
N GLY A 445 20.34 5.68 37.18
CA GLY A 445 20.56 6.93 37.88
C GLY A 445 21.78 7.70 37.39
N LEU A 446 22.21 7.48 36.16
CA LEU A 446 23.25 8.27 35.51
C LEU A 446 22.70 9.64 35.08
N GLU A 447 23.56 10.61 34.88
CA GLU A 447 23.17 11.93 34.38
C GLU A 447 23.45 12.03 32.87
N PRO A 448 22.49 12.56 32.06
CA PRO A 448 22.69 12.72 30.64
C PRO A 448 23.74 13.82 30.35
N ALA A 449 24.63 13.56 29.39
CA ALA A 449 25.76 14.42 29.02
C ALA A 449 25.84 14.70 27.50
N GLY A 450 24.79 14.34 26.74
CA GLY A 450 24.69 14.65 25.32
C GLY A 450 24.27 16.10 25.02
N ASP A 451 23.88 16.37 23.80
CA ASP A 451 23.47 17.71 23.35
C ASP A 451 22.24 18.18 24.17
N ASP A 452 22.26 19.45 24.56
CA ASP A 452 21.20 20.08 25.39
C ASP A 452 20.89 19.32 26.68
N ARG A 453 21.84 18.59 27.26
CA ARG A 453 21.71 17.71 28.43
C ARG A 453 20.74 16.56 28.19
N THR A 454 20.69 16.05 26.97
CA THR A 454 20.01 14.79 26.62
C THR A 454 20.97 13.60 26.68
N TRP A 455 20.46 12.39 26.40
CA TRP A 455 21.28 11.18 26.24
C TRP A 455 21.90 11.08 24.85
N PHE A 456 21.60 12.02 23.93
CA PHE A 456 21.92 11.93 22.50
C PHE A 456 22.93 13.00 22.10
N GLN A 457 23.80 12.61 21.15
CA GLN A 457 24.59 13.54 20.35
C GLN A 457 24.13 13.43 18.90
N TYR A 458 23.65 14.54 18.36
CA TYR A 458 23.15 14.60 17.01
C TYR A 458 24.25 14.96 16.01
N PHE A 459 24.22 14.33 14.86
CA PHE A 459 25.14 14.64 13.76
C PHE A 459 24.46 14.40 12.41
N ASP A 460 24.84 15.21 11.43
CA ASP A 460 24.40 15.03 10.05
C ASP A 460 25.27 13.98 9.36
N PHE A 461 24.65 13.12 8.56
CA PHE A 461 25.34 12.17 7.73
C PHE A 461 24.73 12.11 6.33
N THR A 462 25.53 11.69 5.33
CA THR A 462 25.05 11.52 3.98
C THR A 462 24.29 10.19 3.88
N SER A 463 22.95 10.24 3.89
CA SER A 463 22.09 9.05 3.76
C SER A 463 22.07 8.47 2.34
N GLY A 464 22.54 9.22 1.36
CA GLY A 464 22.64 8.80 -0.03
C GLY A 464 23.09 9.94 -0.93
N VAL A 465 23.31 9.61 -2.19
CA VAL A 465 23.60 10.60 -3.23
C VAL A 465 22.55 10.50 -4.32
N THR A 466 22.03 11.65 -4.73
CA THR A 466 21.08 11.77 -5.82
C THR A 466 21.70 12.53 -6.99
N LEU A 467 21.17 12.28 -8.18
CA LEU A 467 21.61 13.01 -9.36
C LEU A 467 21.19 14.47 -9.25
N GLY A 468 22.18 15.38 -9.15
CA GLY A 468 21.93 16.81 -9.17
C GLY A 468 21.31 17.29 -10.48
N LYS A 469 20.61 18.42 -10.42
CA LYS A 469 20.11 19.09 -11.64
C LYS A 469 21.29 19.69 -12.42
N GLY A 470 21.32 19.54 -13.75
CA GLY A 470 22.32 20.17 -14.59
C GLY A 470 23.52 19.31 -14.98
N ASN A 471 23.49 18.00 -14.71
CA ASN A 471 24.50 17.09 -15.26
C ASN A 471 24.42 17.09 -16.78
N THR A 472 25.56 17.33 -17.45
CA THR A 472 25.66 17.34 -18.90
C THR A 472 26.86 16.52 -19.34
N PHE A 473 26.67 15.77 -20.42
CA PHE A 473 27.76 15.09 -21.13
C PHE A 473 27.57 15.32 -22.61
N ASN A 474 28.57 15.92 -23.27
CA ASN A 474 28.51 16.27 -24.68
C ASN A 474 29.79 15.84 -25.37
N SER A 475 29.68 15.35 -26.59
CA SER A 475 30.80 15.31 -27.55
C SER A 475 30.70 16.50 -28.47
N LYS A 476 31.67 16.62 -29.38
CA LYS A 476 31.73 17.71 -30.36
C LYS A 476 30.44 17.87 -31.17
N ASP A 477 29.81 16.74 -31.52
CA ASP A 477 28.64 16.66 -32.41
C ASP A 477 27.38 16.05 -31.78
N ARG A 478 27.44 15.66 -30.51
CA ARG A 478 26.31 14.98 -29.84
C ARG A 478 26.20 15.38 -28.38
N LYS A 479 24.96 15.65 -27.98
CA LYS A 479 24.56 15.80 -26.57
C LYS A 479 23.99 14.46 -26.10
N PHE A 480 24.49 13.96 -24.97
CA PHE A 480 24.03 12.72 -24.36
C PHE A 480 23.03 13.04 -23.24
N GLU A 481 21.95 12.26 -23.19
CA GLU A 481 20.89 12.42 -22.21
C GLU A 481 21.18 11.58 -20.97
N VAL A 482 21.07 12.22 -19.78
CA VAL A 482 21.25 11.55 -18.50
C VAL A 482 20.16 10.47 -18.31
N ASN A 483 20.52 9.33 -17.73
CA ASN A 483 19.67 8.14 -17.53
C ASN A 483 19.21 7.42 -18.81
N LYS A 484 19.59 7.90 -19.98
CA LYS A 484 19.30 7.27 -21.27
C LYS A 484 20.57 6.84 -21.97
N ASP A 485 21.48 7.78 -22.19
CA ASP A 485 22.74 7.53 -22.86
C ASP A 485 23.91 7.34 -21.87
N TRP A 486 23.82 7.93 -20.69
CA TRP A 486 24.84 7.86 -19.64
C TRP A 486 24.27 8.15 -18.24
N ARG A 487 25.04 7.77 -17.22
CA ARG A 487 24.75 8.10 -15.83
C ARG A 487 26.05 8.17 -15.04
N PRO A 488 26.27 9.23 -14.22
CA PRO A 488 27.39 9.23 -13.28
C PRO A 488 27.19 8.16 -12.20
N LEU A 489 28.28 7.57 -11.76
CA LEU A 489 28.27 6.61 -10.65
C LEU A 489 27.99 7.36 -9.34
N SER A 490 27.39 6.67 -8.36
CA SER A 490 27.02 7.26 -7.07
C SER A 490 28.21 7.84 -6.28
N PHE A 491 29.41 7.38 -6.56
CA PHE A 491 30.66 7.85 -5.96
C PHE A 491 31.45 8.82 -6.84
N SER A 492 30.88 9.28 -7.98
CA SER A 492 31.53 10.27 -8.83
C SER A 492 31.62 11.63 -8.13
N GLY A 493 32.76 12.29 -8.26
CA GLY A 493 32.95 13.66 -7.79
C GLY A 493 32.05 14.64 -8.56
N THR A 494 31.63 15.71 -7.89
CA THR A 494 30.90 16.82 -8.51
C THR A 494 31.89 17.85 -9.06
N GLY A 495 31.76 18.22 -10.32
CA GLY A 495 32.63 19.23 -10.94
C GLY A 495 32.40 19.38 -12.42
N ASN A 496 33.14 20.33 -13.02
CA ASN A 496 33.25 20.49 -14.46
C ASN A 496 34.55 19.84 -14.91
N PHE A 497 34.48 19.11 -15.99
CA PHE A 497 35.62 18.42 -16.56
C PHE A 497 35.89 18.94 -17.97
N ASP A 498 37.15 19.18 -18.25
CA ASP A 498 37.57 19.64 -19.57
C ASP A 498 37.41 18.54 -20.64
N ALA A 499 37.25 18.99 -21.88
CA ALA A 499 37.11 18.05 -23.00
C ALA A 499 38.40 17.24 -23.20
N ALA A 500 38.29 15.93 -23.18
CA ALA A 500 39.38 14.99 -23.43
C ALA A 500 38.98 13.91 -24.45
N ALA A 501 39.94 13.21 -24.98
CA ALA A 501 39.68 12.04 -25.83
C ALA A 501 39.07 10.90 -24.99
N VAL A 502 38.16 10.12 -25.57
CA VAL A 502 37.54 8.96 -24.93
C VAL A 502 38.20 7.68 -25.38
N VAL A 503 38.54 6.80 -24.44
CA VAL A 503 39.07 5.47 -24.67
C VAL A 503 38.17 4.42 -24.04
N PHE A 504 37.79 3.42 -24.79
CA PHE A 504 37.03 2.30 -24.24
C PHE A 504 37.97 1.30 -23.56
N ALA A 505 37.85 1.16 -22.24
CA ALA A 505 38.68 0.31 -21.39
C ALA A 505 37.93 -0.93 -20.82
N GLY A 506 36.96 -1.48 -21.56
CA GLY A 506 36.20 -2.64 -21.11
C GLY A 506 35.54 -2.40 -19.73
N TYR A 507 35.86 -3.24 -18.77
CA TYR A 507 35.34 -3.08 -17.40
C TYR A 507 36.01 -1.98 -16.58
N GLY A 508 37.12 -1.40 -17.08
CA GLY A 508 37.84 -0.34 -16.38
C GLY A 508 38.47 -0.78 -15.06
N MET A 509 38.92 -2.03 -14.98
CA MET A 509 39.46 -2.60 -13.76
C MET A 509 40.77 -3.37 -14.03
N HIS A 510 41.61 -3.42 -12.99
CA HIS A 510 42.75 -4.27 -12.90
C HIS A 510 42.63 -5.18 -11.69
N THR A 511 42.68 -6.49 -11.92
CA THR A 511 42.64 -7.51 -10.86
C THR A 511 43.95 -8.31 -10.95
N PRO A 512 44.82 -8.20 -9.94
CA PRO A 512 46.08 -8.96 -9.94
C PRO A 512 45.79 -10.45 -9.87
N LYS A 513 46.73 -11.25 -10.42
CA LYS A 513 46.65 -12.72 -10.32
C LYS A 513 46.57 -13.19 -8.91
N SER A 514 45.68 -14.15 -8.65
CA SER A 514 45.56 -14.87 -7.39
C SER A 514 45.54 -16.39 -7.63
N ASP A 515 45.40 -17.17 -6.55
CA ASP A 515 45.24 -18.62 -6.67
C ASP A 515 43.87 -19.03 -7.29
N GLU A 516 42.86 -18.10 -7.25
CA GLU A 516 41.50 -18.37 -7.71
C GLU A 516 41.24 -17.85 -9.12
N HIS A 517 42.03 -16.87 -9.63
CA HIS A 517 41.83 -16.28 -10.98
C HIS A 517 43.16 -15.78 -11.59
N GLU A 518 43.19 -15.77 -12.91
CA GLU A 518 44.26 -15.15 -13.66
C GLU A 518 44.18 -13.61 -13.57
N GLU A 519 45.33 -12.97 -13.82
CA GLU A 519 45.39 -11.51 -13.92
C GLU A 519 44.45 -10.98 -15.03
N TYR A 520 43.64 -10.00 -14.68
CA TYR A 520 42.80 -9.27 -15.63
C TYR A 520 43.13 -7.78 -15.57
N ASP A 521 43.52 -7.21 -16.69
CA ASP A 521 43.83 -5.80 -16.84
C ASP A 521 43.12 -5.20 -18.04
N SER A 522 42.11 -4.38 -17.80
CA SER A 522 41.34 -3.65 -18.82
C SER A 522 42.20 -2.61 -19.56
N TYR A 523 43.35 -2.24 -19.00
CA TYR A 523 44.20 -1.17 -19.53
C TYR A 523 45.39 -1.65 -20.31
N VAL A 524 45.56 -2.97 -20.44
CA VAL A 524 46.65 -3.55 -21.25
C VAL A 524 46.62 -2.98 -22.68
N HIS A 525 47.74 -2.38 -23.10
CA HIS A 525 47.94 -1.74 -24.40
C HIS A 525 47.10 -0.49 -24.66
N LEU A 526 46.41 0.06 -23.64
CA LEU A 526 45.67 1.31 -23.75
C LEU A 526 46.48 2.48 -23.15
N ASP A 527 46.61 3.55 -23.92
CA ASP A 527 47.06 4.83 -23.39
C ASP A 527 45.84 5.58 -22.87
N VAL A 528 45.66 5.56 -21.52
CA VAL A 528 44.52 6.16 -20.82
C VAL A 528 44.88 7.47 -20.12
N LYS A 529 46.13 7.91 -20.21
CA LYS A 529 46.57 9.14 -19.55
C LYS A 529 45.85 10.34 -20.14
N ASP A 530 45.29 11.17 -19.32
CA ASP A 530 44.56 12.40 -19.70
C ASP A 530 43.36 12.12 -20.66
N LYS A 531 42.73 10.97 -20.55
CA LYS A 531 41.58 10.53 -21.37
C LYS A 531 40.42 10.11 -20.48
N TRP A 532 39.25 10.11 -21.08
CA TRP A 532 38.01 9.61 -20.50
C TRP A 532 37.73 8.16 -20.87
#